data_1a79c0d6642b404d7666d54e59373129
#
_entry.id   1a79c0d6642b404d7666d54e59373129
#
_cell.length_a   1.000
_cell.length_b   1.000
_cell.length_c   1.000
_cell.angle_alpha   90.00
_cell.angle_beta   90.00
_cell.angle_gamma   90.00
#
_symmetry.space_group_name_H-M   'P 1'
#
loop_
_entity.id
_entity.type
_entity.pdbx_description
1 polymer ?
#
loop_
_entity_poly.entity_id
_entity_poly.type
_entity_poly.pdbx_seq_one_letter_code
_entity_poly.pdbx_strand_id
1 'polypeptide(L)'
;MRKANLNDLDTVMEIVENARALLKADGSEQWQGEDGYPTRLTFQMDIEGGYCWLLMYGNEIVGTATLMTQGDAHYMHIVNGKWNRPGHPFATIHRVAISGKYRGKHFANYIMSHMITLAYDAGVRNFRIATHDKNDRVHNLVQNFGFIKRGQVYTGPTDRDLRNVYELNLD
;
A
#
# COMPACT_ATOMS: atom_id res chain seq x y z
N MET A 1 -3.94 -4.67 15.19
CA MET A 1 -2.68 -4.71 14.40
C MET A 1 -1.48 -4.44 15.29
N ARG A 2 -0.28 -4.81 14.86
CA ARG A 2 1.00 -4.49 15.52
C ARG A 2 2.07 -4.14 14.49
N LYS A 3 3.14 -3.48 14.93
CA LYS A 3 4.35 -3.33 14.10
C LYS A 3 5.00 -4.69 13.85
N ALA A 4 5.59 -4.85 12.67
CA ALA A 4 6.43 -6.00 12.35
C ALA A 4 7.80 -5.86 13.02
N ASN A 5 8.45 -7.01 13.25
CA ASN A 5 9.86 -7.13 13.59
C ASN A 5 10.54 -8.12 12.63
N LEU A 6 11.86 -8.22 12.67
CA LEU A 6 12.62 -9.03 11.70
C LEU A 6 12.28 -10.53 11.77
N ASN A 7 11.79 -11.04 12.90
CA ASN A 7 11.35 -12.44 13.00
C ASN A 7 10.06 -12.72 12.21
N ASP A 8 9.31 -11.67 11.84
CA ASP A 8 8.10 -11.79 11.05
C ASP A 8 8.38 -11.82 9.53
N LEU A 9 9.60 -11.50 9.11
CA LEU A 9 9.96 -11.23 7.71
C LEU A 9 9.65 -12.42 6.78
N ASP A 10 9.89 -13.65 7.22
CA ASP A 10 9.60 -14.84 6.41
C ASP A 10 8.09 -14.99 6.16
N THR A 11 7.26 -14.78 7.19
CA THR A 11 5.80 -14.82 7.06
C THR A 11 5.28 -13.68 6.19
N VAL A 12 5.86 -12.49 6.32
CA VAL A 12 5.53 -11.35 5.45
C VAL A 12 5.82 -11.69 3.99
N MET A 13 6.99 -12.26 3.70
CA MET A 13 7.34 -12.65 2.32
C MET A 13 6.41 -13.73 1.76
N GLU A 14 5.99 -14.71 2.56
CA GLU A 14 5.01 -15.71 2.13
C GLU A 14 3.68 -15.04 1.74
N ILE A 15 3.18 -14.09 2.53
CA ILE A 15 1.97 -13.33 2.23
C ILE A 15 2.12 -12.54 0.93
N VAL A 16 3.27 -11.92 0.73
CA VAL A 16 3.59 -11.12 -0.47
C VAL A 16 3.66 -11.99 -1.72
N GLU A 17 4.29 -13.16 -1.65
CA GLU A 17 4.32 -14.10 -2.78
C GLU A 17 2.92 -14.59 -3.16
N ASN A 18 2.07 -14.87 -2.17
CA ASN A 18 0.66 -15.19 -2.41
C ASN A 18 -0.09 -14.04 -3.10
N ALA A 19 0.17 -12.79 -2.71
CA ALA A 19 -0.43 -11.60 -3.32
C ALA A 19 0.10 -11.38 -4.75
N ARG A 20 1.40 -11.58 -4.98
CA ARG A 20 2.04 -11.52 -6.30
C ARG A 20 1.41 -12.53 -7.28
N ALA A 21 1.26 -13.79 -6.85
CA ALA A 21 0.62 -14.82 -7.66
C ALA A 21 -0.83 -14.46 -8.00
N LEU A 22 -1.56 -13.85 -7.05
CA LEU A 22 -2.93 -13.40 -7.28
C LEU A 22 -3.01 -12.26 -8.29
N LEU A 23 -2.14 -11.25 -8.17
CA LEU A 23 -2.06 -10.14 -9.12
C LEU A 23 -1.78 -10.66 -10.54
N LYS A 24 -0.86 -11.61 -10.68
CA LYS A 24 -0.57 -12.26 -11.96
C LYS A 24 -1.80 -12.98 -12.53
N ALA A 25 -2.52 -13.72 -11.70
CA ALA A 25 -3.73 -14.43 -12.11
C ALA A 25 -4.86 -13.47 -12.54
N ASP A 26 -4.93 -12.28 -11.93
CA ASP A 26 -5.87 -11.21 -12.30
C ASP A 26 -5.40 -10.40 -13.55
N GLY A 27 -4.25 -10.73 -14.14
CA GLY A 27 -3.70 -10.05 -15.31
C GLY A 27 -3.05 -8.69 -15.00
N SER A 28 -2.78 -8.40 -13.72
CA SER A 28 -2.05 -7.21 -13.31
C SER A 28 -0.55 -7.40 -13.43
N GLU A 29 0.14 -6.41 -13.98
CA GLU A 29 1.61 -6.38 -14.07
C GLU A 29 2.26 -5.86 -12.79
N GLN A 30 1.47 -5.42 -11.80
CA GLN A 30 2.01 -4.96 -10.52
C GLN A 30 2.76 -6.08 -9.81
N TRP A 31 3.98 -5.78 -9.35
CA TRP A 31 4.89 -6.72 -8.69
C TRP A 31 5.38 -7.88 -9.58
N GLN A 32 5.30 -7.76 -10.91
CA GLN A 32 5.73 -8.77 -11.87
C GLN A 32 7.06 -8.40 -12.58
N GLY A 33 7.72 -7.30 -12.16
CA GLY A 33 8.99 -6.86 -12.73
C GLY A 33 10.15 -7.83 -12.46
N GLU A 34 11.16 -7.81 -13.33
CA GLU A 34 12.37 -8.64 -13.20
C GLU A 34 13.22 -8.27 -11.97
N ASP A 35 13.07 -7.06 -11.44
CA ASP A 35 13.67 -6.60 -10.20
C ASP A 35 13.12 -7.30 -8.95
N GLY A 36 12.03 -8.08 -9.11
CA GLY A 36 11.37 -8.82 -8.05
C GLY A 36 10.72 -7.94 -6.98
N TYR A 37 10.50 -6.64 -7.27
CA TYR A 37 9.86 -5.74 -6.31
C TYR A 37 8.43 -6.20 -5.96
N PRO A 38 7.98 -6.09 -4.69
CA PRO A 38 8.76 -5.74 -3.50
C PRO A 38 9.64 -6.92 -3.05
N THR A 39 10.90 -6.64 -2.79
CA THR A 39 11.90 -7.65 -2.41
C THR A 39 11.91 -7.88 -0.89
N ARG A 40 12.61 -8.94 -0.46
CA ARG A 40 12.91 -9.17 0.95
C ARG A 40 13.61 -7.97 1.60
N LEU A 41 14.56 -7.35 0.88
CA LEU A 41 15.25 -6.15 1.35
C LEU A 41 14.28 -4.97 1.53
N THR A 42 13.31 -4.82 0.62
CA THR A 42 12.27 -3.79 0.75
C THR A 42 11.53 -3.91 2.08
N PHE A 43 11.08 -5.12 2.44
CA PHE A 43 10.37 -5.33 3.70
C PHE A 43 11.28 -5.27 4.92
N GLN A 44 12.52 -5.72 4.81
CA GLN A 44 13.49 -5.53 5.88
C GLN A 44 13.66 -4.04 6.21
N MET A 45 13.86 -3.19 5.21
CA MET A 45 13.97 -1.73 5.40
C MET A 45 12.69 -1.12 5.98
N ASP A 46 11.50 -1.56 5.54
CA ASP A 46 10.23 -1.12 6.11
C ASP A 46 10.08 -1.51 7.59
N ILE A 47 10.53 -2.70 7.96
CA ILE A 47 10.49 -3.20 9.34
C ILE A 47 11.46 -2.41 10.23
N GLU A 48 12.71 -2.25 9.78
CA GLU A 48 13.75 -1.50 10.49
C GLU A 48 13.36 -0.02 10.65
N GLY A 49 12.70 0.57 9.66
CA GLY A 49 12.15 1.92 9.70
C GLY A 49 10.89 2.04 10.57
N GLY A 50 10.31 0.93 11.04
CA GLY A 50 9.07 0.93 11.82
C GLY A 50 7.82 1.27 11.02
N TYR A 51 7.86 1.10 9.70
CA TYR A 51 6.77 1.41 8.77
C TYR A 51 5.88 0.20 8.46
N CYS A 52 6.39 -1.04 8.64
CA CYS A 52 5.66 -2.27 8.35
C CYS A 52 4.71 -2.64 9.49
N TRP A 53 3.44 -2.86 9.16
CA TRP A 53 2.37 -3.23 10.07
C TRP A 53 1.75 -4.56 9.70
N LEU A 54 1.37 -5.34 10.70
CA LEU A 54 0.80 -6.68 10.55
C LEU A 54 -0.63 -6.71 11.09
N LEU A 55 -1.55 -7.26 10.30
CA LEU A 55 -2.88 -7.62 10.76
C LEU A 55 -2.82 -9.02 11.39
N MET A 56 -3.25 -9.11 12.64
CA MET A 56 -3.34 -10.36 13.39
C MET A 56 -4.78 -10.85 13.42
N TYR A 57 -4.98 -12.16 13.25
CA TYR A 57 -6.24 -12.84 13.54
C TYR A 57 -5.94 -14.01 14.49
N GLY A 58 -6.33 -13.85 15.76
CA GLY A 58 -5.76 -14.69 16.82
C GLY A 58 -4.24 -14.50 16.89
N ASN A 59 -3.52 -15.61 16.83
CA ASN A 59 -2.05 -15.62 16.85
C ASN A 59 -1.41 -15.66 15.43
N GLU A 60 -2.22 -15.66 14.38
CA GLU A 60 -1.73 -15.73 12.99
C GLU A 60 -1.58 -14.33 12.39
N ILE A 61 -0.50 -14.13 11.61
CA ILE A 61 -0.33 -12.97 10.75
C ILE A 61 -1.15 -13.25 9.47
N VAL A 62 -2.16 -12.39 9.21
CA VAL A 62 -3.07 -12.58 8.09
C VAL A 62 -2.96 -11.51 7.01
N GLY A 63 -2.19 -10.47 7.25
CA GLY A 63 -1.94 -9.42 6.28
C GLY A 63 -0.87 -8.46 6.71
N THR A 64 -0.37 -7.68 5.78
CA THR A 64 0.65 -6.65 5.97
C THR A 64 0.32 -5.37 5.21
N ALA A 65 0.85 -4.25 5.67
CA ALA A 65 0.88 -2.98 4.98
C ALA A 65 2.05 -2.13 5.45
N THR A 66 2.51 -1.21 4.62
CA THR A 66 3.51 -0.20 4.98
C THR A 66 2.83 1.16 5.07
N LEU A 67 3.03 1.87 6.19
CA LEU A 67 2.53 3.22 6.43
C LEU A 67 3.70 4.19 6.58
N MET A 68 3.79 5.19 5.71
CA MET A 68 4.78 6.27 5.77
C MET A 68 4.06 7.60 6.02
N THR A 69 4.21 8.16 7.20
CA THR A 69 3.53 9.41 7.61
C THR A 69 4.29 10.67 7.20
N GLN A 70 5.54 10.53 6.76
CA GLN A 70 6.37 11.62 6.23
C GLN A 70 6.23 11.82 4.72
N GLY A 71 5.30 11.09 4.08
CA GLY A 71 5.12 11.10 2.63
C GLY A 71 6.15 10.25 1.89
N ASP A 72 6.11 10.35 0.56
CA ASP A 72 6.99 9.63 -0.36
C ASP A 72 7.32 10.53 -1.55
N ALA A 73 8.59 10.60 -1.93
CA ALA A 73 9.09 11.48 -2.98
C ALA A 73 8.43 11.21 -4.36
N HIS A 74 8.05 9.97 -4.67
CA HIS A 74 7.37 9.63 -5.92
C HIS A 74 6.04 10.37 -6.11
N TYR A 75 5.41 10.82 -5.03
CA TYR A 75 4.14 11.56 -5.08
C TYR A 75 4.32 13.07 -5.23
N MET A 76 5.56 13.56 -5.32
CA MET A 76 5.80 15.01 -5.50
C MET A 76 5.47 15.48 -6.92
N HIS A 77 5.60 14.60 -7.92
CA HIS A 77 5.39 14.92 -9.33
C HIS A 77 4.21 14.14 -9.90
N ILE A 78 3.01 14.71 -9.76
CA ILE A 78 1.80 14.17 -10.38
C ILE A 78 1.73 14.58 -11.84
N VAL A 79 1.36 13.63 -12.71
CA VAL A 79 1.08 13.84 -14.12
C VAL A 79 -0.39 13.51 -14.44
N ASN A 80 -0.90 14.05 -15.54
CA ASN A 80 -2.29 13.80 -15.98
C ASN A 80 -3.33 14.12 -14.90
N GLY A 81 -3.05 15.13 -14.06
CA GLY A 81 -3.95 15.52 -12.98
C GLY A 81 -3.29 16.46 -11.97
N LYS A 82 -3.93 16.60 -10.82
CA LYS A 82 -3.45 17.46 -9.71
C LYS A 82 -3.95 16.94 -8.35
N TRP A 83 -3.14 17.15 -7.33
CA TRP A 83 -3.57 16.93 -5.94
C TRP A 83 -4.62 17.95 -5.53
N ASN A 84 -5.57 17.56 -4.68
CA ASN A 84 -6.54 18.50 -4.10
C ASN A 84 -5.88 19.41 -3.07
N ARG A 85 -4.96 18.86 -2.28
CA ARG A 85 -4.18 19.61 -1.28
C ARG A 85 -2.67 19.52 -1.58
N PRO A 86 -2.18 20.19 -2.65
CA PRO A 86 -0.75 20.21 -2.94
C PRO A 86 0.01 20.96 -1.84
N GLY A 87 1.23 20.50 -1.52
CA GLY A 87 2.08 21.13 -0.49
C GLY A 87 1.70 20.84 0.96
N HIS A 88 0.60 20.15 1.24
CA HIS A 88 0.27 19.72 2.58
C HIS A 88 0.97 18.40 2.94
N PRO A 89 1.32 18.17 4.22
CA PRO A 89 1.80 16.88 4.69
C PRO A 89 0.80 15.76 4.35
N PHE A 90 1.32 14.61 3.95
CA PHE A 90 0.50 13.45 3.59
C PHE A 90 1.14 12.14 4.05
N ALA A 91 0.32 11.15 4.31
CA ALA A 91 0.74 9.77 4.51
C ALA A 91 0.55 8.95 3.23
N THR A 92 1.40 7.96 3.03
CA THR A 92 1.24 6.96 1.97
C THR A 92 1.05 5.58 2.57
N ILE A 93 0.15 4.80 1.96
CA ILE A 93 -0.10 3.41 2.32
C ILE A 93 0.37 2.54 1.15
N HIS A 94 1.32 1.67 1.43
CA HIS A 94 1.97 0.83 0.42
C HIS A 94 1.86 -0.65 0.77
N ARG A 95 2.07 -1.50 -0.22
CA ARG A 95 2.34 -2.94 -0.07
C ARG A 95 1.29 -3.66 0.77
N VAL A 96 0.00 -3.28 0.60
CA VAL A 96 -1.11 -3.97 1.25
C VAL A 96 -1.23 -5.37 0.65
N ALA A 97 -1.11 -6.37 1.50
CA ALA A 97 -1.25 -7.78 1.10
C ALA A 97 -1.98 -8.58 2.18
N ILE A 98 -2.79 -9.53 1.74
CA ILE A 98 -3.56 -10.45 2.59
C ILE A 98 -3.16 -11.88 2.27
N SER A 99 -2.96 -12.69 3.30
CA SER A 99 -2.69 -14.13 3.18
C SER A 99 -3.77 -14.81 2.35
N GLY A 100 -3.34 -15.66 1.41
CA GLY A 100 -4.23 -16.41 0.53
C GLY A 100 -5.28 -17.26 1.29
N LYS A 101 -4.94 -17.75 2.48
CA LYS A 101 -5.81 -18.50 3.39
C LYS A 101 -7.06 -17.72 3.85
N TYR A 102 -6.97 -16.39 3.86
CA TYR A 102 -7.99 -15.49 4.43
C TYR A 102 -8.68 -14.59 3.39
N ARG A 103 -8.64 -14.97 2.11
CA ARG A 103 -9.35 -14.24 1.04
C ARG A 103 -10.85 -14.19 1.29
N GLY A 104 -11.49 -13.12 0.86
CA GLY A 104 -12.94 -12.91 1.01
C GLY A 104 -13.40 -12.51 2.42
N LYS A 105 -12.49 -12.41 3.40
CA LYS A 105 -12.81 -12.00 4.78
C LYS A 105 -12.76 -10.49 5.02
N HIS A 106 -12.62 -9.70 3.96
CA HIS A 106 -12.55 -8.21 4.01
C HIS A 106 -11.40 -7.67 4.88
N PHE A 107 -10.36 -8.44 5.14
CA PHE A 107 -9.25 -8.03 5.99
C PHE A 107 -8.48 -6.82 5.44
N ALA A 108 -8.49 -6.59 4.12
CA ALA A 108 -7.94 -5.37 3.54
C ALA A 108 -8.64 -4.11 4.06
N ASN A 109 -9.95 -4.16 4.32
CA ASN A 109 -10.69 -3.03 4.88
C ASN A 109 -10.22 -2.72 6.32
N TYR A 110 -9.95 -3.75 7.13
CA TYR A 110 -9.41 -3.55 8.48
C TYR A 110 -8.02 -2.90 8.43
N ILE A 111 -7.16 -3.35 7.51
CA ILE A 111 -5.85 -2.74 7.31
C ILE A 111 -6.00 -1.27 6.93
N MET A 112 -6.80 -0.96 5.91
CA MET A 112 -6.99 0.43 5.43
C MET A 112 -7.52 1.33 6.54
N SER A 113 -8.59 0.91 7.22
CA SER A 113 -9.16 1.67 8.35
C SER A 113 -8.11 1.97 9.42
N HIS A 114 -7.33 0.95 9.79
CA HIS A 114 -6.31 1.09 10.84
C HIS A 114 -5.16 2.00 10.42
N MET A 115 -4.67 1.88 9.16
CA MET A 115 -3.61 2.76 8.64
C MET A 115 -4.05 4.22 8.60
N ILE A 116 -5.30 4.47 8.19
CA ILE A 116 -5.87 5.82 8.19
C ILE A 116 -5.96 6.36 9.63
N THR A 117 -6.48 5.56 10.58
CA THR A 117 -6.59 5.97 11.98
C THR A 117 -5.22 6.28 12.59
N LEU A 118 -4.22 5.42 12.40
CA LEU A 118 -2.87 5.66 12.92
C LEU A 118 -2.25 6.95 12.42
N ALA A 119 -2.37 7.23 11.12
CA ALA A 119 -1.83 8.45 10.55
C ALA A 119 -2.64 9.69 10.98
N TYR A 120 -3.97 9.55 11.10
CA TYR A 120 -4.84 10.60 11.64
C TYR A 120 -4.47 10.98 13.07
N ASP A 121 -4.24 10.00 13.93
CA ASP A 121 -3.80 10.20 15.33
C ASP A 121 -2.41 10.85 15.40
N ALA A 122 -1.56 10.59 14.40
CA ALA A 122 -0.27 11.28 14.22
C ALA A 122 -0.39 12.70 13.61
N GLY A 123 -1.60 13.22 13.43
CA GLY A 123 -1.86 14.57 12.92
C GLY A 123 -1.92 14.69 11.40
N VAL A 124 -1.81 13.60 10.64
CA VAL A 124 -1.91 13.63 9.18
C VAL A 124 -3.38 13.63 8.74
N ARG A 125 -3.71 14.46 7.77
CA ARG A 125 -5.09 14.63 7.25
C ARG A 125 -5.22 14.29 5.78
N ASN A 126 -4.09 14.06 5.08
CA ASN A 126 -4.08 13.74 3.67
C ASN A 126 -3.41 12.39 3.45
N PHE A 127 -4.02 11.55 2.61
CA PHE A 127 -3.55 10.19 2.34
C PHE A 127 -3.43 10.01 0.85
N ARG A 128 -2.36 9.36 0.40
CA ARG A 128 -2.11 9.08 -1.01
C ARG A 128 -1.77 7.62 -1.22
N ILE A 129 -2.33 7.04 -2.27
CA ILE A 129 -2.09 5.65 -2.67
C ILE A 129 -1.88 5.60 -4.17
N ALA A 130 -0.87 4.85 -4.61
CA ALA A 130 -0.60 4.55 -6.00
C ALA A 130 -0.82 3.07 -6.30
N THR A 131 -1.40 2.76 -7.46
CA THR A 131 -1.59 1.39 -7.90
C THR A 131 -1.58 1.27 -9.42
N HIS A 132 -1.25 0.08 -9.92
CA HIS A 132 -1.29 -0.23 -11.34
C HIS A 132 -2.74 -0.16 -11.88
N ASP A 133 -2.91 0.23 -13.14
CA ASP A 133 -4.23 0.41 -13.77
C ASP A 133 -5.11 -0.86 -13.77
N LYS A 134 -4.50 -2.04 -13.86
CA LYS A 134 -5.19 -3.34 -13.81
C LYS A 134 -5.31 -3.94 -12.41
N ASN A 135 -5.07 -3.18 -11.34
CA ASN A 135 -5.25 -3.67 -9.98
C ASN A 135 -6.64 -3.28 -9.43
N ASP A 136 -7.68 -3.90 -9.98
CA ASP A 136 -9.08 -3.61 -9.61
C ASP A 136 -9.34 -3.80 -8.11
N ARG A 137 -8.62 -4.72 -7.46
CA ARG A 137 -8.77 -4.95 -6.01
C ARG A 137 -8.41 -3.71 -5.20
N VAL A 138 -7.31 -3.04 -5.53
CA VAL A 138 -6.92 -1.81 -4.86
C VAL A 138 -7.79 -0.64 -5.31
N HIS A 139 -8.18 -0.56 -6.59
CA HIS A 139 -9.12 0.47 -7.07
C HIS A 139 -10.43 0.44 -6.27
N ASN A 140 -11.04 -0.73 -6.13
CA ASN A 140 -12.28 -0.90 -5.36
C ASN A 140 -12.05 -0.60 -3.86
N LEU A 141 -10.94 -1.08 -3.29
CA LEU A 141 -10.62 -0.84 -1.88
C LEU A 141 -10.53 0.67 -1.58
N VAL A 142 -9.74 1.42 -2.34
CA VAL A 142 -9.54 2.86 -2.08
C VAL A 142 -10.81 3.66 -2.31
N GLN A 143 -11.61 3.32 -3.32
CA GLN A 143 -12.90 3.97 -3.58
C GLN A 143 -13.88 3.76 -2.42
N ASN A 144 -13.94 2.56 -1.84
CA ASN A 144 -14.80 2.27 -0.68
C ASN A 144 -14.43 3.09 0.56
N PHE A 145 -13.18 3.58 0.64
CA PHE A 145 -12.72 4.49 1.70
C PHE A 145 -12.82 5.98 1.33
N GLY A 146 -13.44 6.31 0.20
CA GLY A 146 -13.63 7.69 -0.22
C GLY A 146 -12.41 8.35 -0.86
N PHE A 147 -11.39 7.59 -1.23
CA PHE A 147 -10.28 8.12 -2.02
C PHE A 147 -10.77 8.50 -3.42
N ILE A 148 -10.32 9.64 -3.91
CA ILE A 148 -10.64 10.17 -5.23
C ILE A 148 -9.42 10.06 -6.12
N LYS A 149 -9.60 9.52 -7.33
CA LYS A 149 -8.53 9.48 -8.36
C LYS A 149 -8.12 10.92 -8.70
N ARG A 150 -6.81 11.21 -8.66
CA ARG A 150 -6.26 12.55 -8.91
C ARG A 150 -5.44 12.68 -10.19
N GLY A 151 -4.86 11.60 -10.67
CA GLY A 151 -3.98 11.57 -11.82
C GLY A 151 -3.09 10.34 -11.78
N GLN A 152 -1.82 10.53 -12.11
CA GLN A 152 -0.83 9.46 -12.17
C GLN A 152 0.52 9.96 -11.63
N VAL A 153 1.36 9.03 -11.17
CA VAL A 153 2.77 9.28 -10.80
C VAL A 153 3.65 8.17 -11.38
N TYR A 154 4.92 8.50 -11.61
CA TYR A 154 5.94 7.51 -11.92
C TYR A 154 6.57 7.01 -10.61
N THR A 155 6.60 5.69 -10.42
CA THR A 155 7.29 5.02 -9.30
C THR A 155 8.65 4.45 -9.69
N GLY A 156 9.08 4.71 -10.92
CA GLY A 156 10.35 4.34 -11.51
C GLY A 156 10.55 5.06 -12.85
N PRO A 157 11.62 4.75 -13.60
CA PRO A 157 12.04 5.55 -14.74
C PRO A 157 11.33 5.24 -16.07
N THR A 158 10.44 4.23 -16.10
CA THR A 158 9.81 3.75 -17.35
C THR A 158 8.31 3.96 -17.36
N ASP A 159 7.67 3.89 -18.54
CA ASP A 159 6.21 3.96 -18.66
C ASP A 159 5.48 2.82 -17.93
N ARG A 160 6.15 1.68 -17.72
CA ARG A 160 5.64 0.56 -16.91
C ARG A 160 5.50 0.93 -15.43
N ASP A 161 6.19 1.98 -15.00
CA ASP A 161 6.18 2.47 -13.63
C ASP A 161 5.08 3.52 -13.38
N LEU A 162 4.30 3.85 -14.39
CA LEU A 162 3.17 4.77 -14.28
C LEU A 162 2.06 4.13 -13.44
N ARG A 163 1.60 4.84 -12.40
CA ARG A 163 0.57 4.39 -11.47
C ARG A 163 -0.56 5.40 -11.39
N ASN A 164 -1.78 4.89 -11.33
CA ASN A 164 -2.93 5.71 -10.95
C ASN A 164 -2.80 6.09 -9.48
N VAL A 165 -3.06 7.36 -9.17
CA VAL A 165 -3.00 7.86 -7.79
C VAL A 165 -4.34 8.35 -7.29
N TYR A 166 -4.54 8.11 -6.01
CA TYR A 166 -5.74 8.43 -5.26
C TYR A 166 -5.39 9.25 -4.03
N GLU A 167 -6.27 10.16 -3.67
CA GLU A 167 -6.11 11.03 -2.50
C GLU A 167 -7.38 11.00 -1.65
N LEU A 168 -7.21 10.83 -0.35
CA LEU A 168 -8.22 11.06 0.68
C LEU A 168 -7.81 12.27 1.50
N ASN A 169 -8.71 13.23 1.67
CA ASN A 169 -8.51 14.39 2.52
C ASN A 169 -9.54 14.34 3.66
N LEU A 170 -9.07 14.34 4.88
CA LEU A 170 -9.89 14.45 6.09
C LEU A 170 -9.77 15.85 6.68
N ASP A 171 -10.80 16.29 7.39
CA ASP A 171 -10.85 17.59 8.09
C ASP A 171 -10.29 17.47 9.52
#